data_4959f6b63d6c06f0107a620ef27ec65b
#
_entry.id   4959f6b63d6c06f0107a620ef27ec65b
#
_cell.length_a   1.000
_cell.length_b   1.000
_cell.length_c   1.000
_cell.angle_alpha   90.00
_cell.angle_beta   90.00
_cell.angle_gamma   90.00
#
_symmetry.space_group_name_H-M   'P 1'
#
loop_
_entity.id
_entity.type
_entity.pdbx_description
1 polymer ?
#
loop_
_entity_poly.entity_id
_entity_poly.type
_entity_poly.pdbx_seq_one_letter_code
_entity_poly.pdbx_strand_id
1 'polypeptide(L)' 'NNNYQDAISALLALGYKNKDIQKVIIKIRDKKDQSVQDIIQHSLNELNK' A
#
# COMPACT_ATOMS: atom_id res chain seq x y z
N ASN A 1 12.35 -9.25 -4.59
CA ASN A 1 12.07 -8.41 -3.43
C ASN A 1 11.23 -7.21 -3.78
N ASN A 2 9.97 -7.30 -3.50
CA ASN A 2 9.03 -6.26 -3.89
C ASN A 2 8.25 -5.80 -2.65
N ASN A 3 8.67 -4.66 -2.12
CA ASN A 3 8.03 -4.09 -0.94
C ASN A 3 6.56 -3.75 -1.17
N TYR A 4 6.22 -3.35 -2.40
CA TYR A 4 4.84 -3.04 -2.73
C TYR A 4 3.98 -4.30 -2.71
N GLN A 5 4.52 -5.40 -3.21
CA GLN A 5 3.80 -6.66 -3.20
C GLN A 5 3.49 -7.11 -1.77
N ASP A 6 4.50 -7.00 -0.90
CA ASP A 6 4.34 -7.37 0.50
C ASP A 6 3.30 -6.47 1.19
N ALA A 7 3.34 -5.18 0.89
CA ALA A 7 2.40 -4.23 1.48
C ALA A 7 0.97 -4.52 1.00
N ILE A 8 0.82 -4.84 -0.28
CA ILE A 8 -0.48 -5.19 -0.84
C ILE A 8 -1.06 -6.41 -0.13
N SER A 9 -0.22 -7.43 0.08
CA SER A 9 -0.66 -8.63 0.79
C SER A 9 -1.14 -8.31 2.19
N ALA A 10 -0.42 -7.43 2.89
CA ALA A 10 -0.79 -7.02 4.24
C ALA A 10 -2.12 -6.27 4.25
N LEU A 11 -2.32 -5.39 3.29
CA LEU A 11 -3.55 -4.61 3.20
C LEU A 11 -4.75 -5.51 2.88
N LEU A 12 -4.55 -6.50 2.03
CA LEU A 12 -5.59 -7.47 1.73
C LEU A 12 -5.97 -8.25 3.00
N ALA A 13 -4.96 -8.63 3.79
CA ALA A 13 -5.20 -9.35 5.04
C ALA A 13 -5.99 -8.49 6.04
N LEU A 14 -5.85 -7.17 5.95
CA LEU A 14 -6.61 -6.26 6.82
C LEU A 14 -8.06 -6.08 6.35
N GLY A 15 -8.40 -6.58 5.17
CA GLY A 15 -9.78 -6.53 4.69
C GLY A 15 -10.06 -5.48 3.63
N TYR A 16 -9.04 -4.76 3.17
CA TYR A 16 -9.23 -3.78 2.11
C TYR A 16 -9.38 -4.47 0.76
N LYS A 17 -10.13 -3.84 -0.13
CA LYS A 17 -10.35 -4.40 -1.46
C LYS A 17 -9.14 -4.17 -2.35
N ASN A 18 -8.82 -5.16 -3.16
CA ASN A 18 -7.69 -5.06 -4.08
C ASN A 18 -7.80 -3.83 -4.98
N LYS A 19 -8.99 -3.53 -5.46
CA LYS A 19 -9.23 -2.38 -6.32
C LYS A 19 -8.80 -1.08 -5.65
N ASP A 20 -9.19 -0.91 -4.40
CA ASP A 20 -8.84 0.30 -3.64
C ASP A 20 -7.35 0.35 -3.36
N ILE A 21 -6.77 -0.80 -3.03
CA ILE A 21 -5.33 -0.90 -2.76
C ILE A 21 -4.53 -0.50 -3.99
N GLN A 22 -4.91 -0.97 -5.15
CA GLN A 22 -4.20 -0.66 -6.39
C GLN A 22 -4.23 0.84 -6.69
N LYS A 23 -5.36 1.49 -6.47
CA LYS A 23 -5.46 2.93 -6.66
C LYS A 23 -4.49 3.69 -5.76
N VAL A 24 -4.40 3.27 -4.52
CA VAL A 24 -3.52 3.92 -3.56
C VAL A 24 -2.06 3.66 -3.88
N ILE A 25 -1.73 2.42 -4.21
CA ILE A 25 -0.36 2.04 -4.54
C ILE A 25 0.16 2.85 -5.73
N ILE A 26 -0.67 3.06 -6.74
CA ILE A 26 -0.29 3.86 -7.89
C ILE A 26 0.11 5.28 -7.47
N LYS A 27 -0.61 5.84 -6.51
CA LYS A 27 -0.32 7.19 -6.04
C LYS A 27 1.00 7.28 -5.27
N ILE A 28 1.31 6.28 -4.47
CA ILE A 28 2.47 6.37 -3.58
C ILE A 28 3.73 5.73 -4.15
N ARG A 29 3.62 4.98 -5.22
CA ARG A 29 4.78 4.28 -5.80
C ARG A 29 5.79 5.22 -6.45
N ASP A 30 5.45 6.49 -6.61
CA ASP A 30 6.37 7.49 -7.14
C ASP A 30 7.54 7.75 -6.20
N LYS A 31 7.35 7.53 -4.91
CA LYS A 31 8.39 7.74 -3.93
C LYS A 31 9.33 6.54 -3.90
N LYS A 32 10.62 6.83 -3.83
CA LYS A 32 11.63 5.78 -3.81
C LYS A 32 12.01 5.42 -2.38
N ASP A 33 12.59 4.26 -2.22
CA ASP A 33 13.19 3.81 -0.96
C ASP A 33 12.20 3.71 0.18
N GLN A 34 10.97 3.33 -0.13
CA GLN A 34 9.98 3.08 0.90
C GLN A 34 10.10 1.64 1.41
N SER A 35 10.09 1.49 2.73
CA SER A 35 9.99 0.18 3.33
C SER A 35 8.56 -0.33 3.24
N VAL A 36 8.36 -1.63 3.50
CA VAL A 36 7.01 -2.19 3.53
C VAL A 36 6.14 -1.43 4.52
N GLN A 37 6.70 -1.12 5.69
CA GLN A 37 5.97 -0.40 6.72
C GLN A 37 5.56 0.99 6.26
N ASP A 38 6.46 1.71 5.58
CA ASP A 38 6.14 3.03 5.04
C ASP A 38 5.01 2.96 4.03
N ILE A 39 5.06 1.97 3.15
CA ILE A 39 4.03 1.79 2.13
C ILE A 39 2.68 1.53 2.78
N ILE A 40 2.65 0.65 3.78
CA ILE A 40 1.42 0.34 4.49
C ILE A 40 0.88 1.59 5.18
N GLN A 41 1.75 2.35 5.85
CA GLN A 41 1.35 3.55 6.56
C GLN A 41 0.72 4.58 5.61
N HIS A 42 1.39 4.84 4.49
CA HIS A 42 0.88 5.79 3.50
C HIS A 42 -0.43 5.30 2.90
N SER A 43 -0.52 3.99 2.66
CA SER A 43 -1.74 3.40 2.09
C SER A 43 -2.91 3.56 3.04
N LEU A 44 -2.70 3.31 4.32
CA LEU A 44 -3.75 3.44 5.32
C LEU A 44 -4.24 4.88 5.41
N ASN A 45 -3.31 5.84 5.34
CA ASN A 45 -3.69 7.25 5.35
C ASN A 45 -4.61 7.59 4.17
N GLU A 46 -4.32 7.05 3.00
CA GLU A 46 -5.15 7.29 1.82
C GLU A 46 -6.47 6.56 1.89
N LEU A 47 -6.45 5.31 2.35
CA LEU A 47 -7.65 4.49 2.40
C LEU A 47 -8.65 4.94 3.45
N ASN A 48 -8.17 5.60 4.49
CA ASN A 48 -9.01 6.05 5.60
C ASN A 48 -9.41 7.52 5.53
N LYS A 49 -9.21 8.14 4.39
CA LYS A 49 -9.63 9.52 4.19
C LYS A 49 -11.14 9.69 4.18
#